data_f8132fcc0a2a0b84e0a9afc9e8bac02c
#
_entry.id   f8132fcc0a2a0b84e0a9afc9e8bac02c
#
_cell.length_a   1.000
_cell.length_b   1.000
_cell.length_c   1.000
_cell.angle_alpha   90.00
_cell.angle_beta   90.00
_cell.angle_gamma   90.00
#
_symmetry.space_group_name_H-M   'P 1'
#
loop_
_entity.id
_entity.type
_entity.pdbx_description
1 polymer ?
#
loop_
_entity_poly.entity_id
_entity_poly.type
_entity_poly.pdbx_seq_one_letter_code
_entity_poly.pdbx_strand_id
1 'polypeptide(L)'
;TNKFVVDNAKHVKINYEKANELIDELLKFDNVHYLTKVPYAVYNMSTKDIINFLLIYDSIDFSFWGNPKWTIDTNGKNLDGGIALLHCMFNLFNGRDSVEVFEQLENMTLEEFKEILKGNIDIPLLKERYRIVTGIAKIVNEKMNGNFYEYIQSMNTDQEIFNTILSNFSSFEDTRTYEGKVIYFYKLAQLL
;
A
#
# COMPACT_ATOMS: atom_id res chain seq x y z
N THR A 1 -2.70 -18.05 -10.44
CA THR A 1 -3.60 -17.38 -11.39
C THR A 1 -2.84 -16.66 -12.50
N ASN A 2 -1.70 -15.99 -12.21
CA ASN A 2 -0.87 -15.30 -13.22
C ASN A 2 -0.37 -16.24 -14.32
N LYS A 3 -0.02 -17.50 -13.99
CA LYS A 3 0.34 -18.51 -14.98
C LYS A 3 -0.74 -18.70 -16.04
N PHE A 4 -2.03 -18.69 -15.65
CA PHE A 4 -3.13 -18.80 -16.61
C PHE A 4 -3.13 -17.65 -17.62
N VAL A 5 -2.83 -16.42 -17.17
CA VAL A 5 -2.75 -15.26 -18.08
C VAL A 5 -1.60 -15.43 -19.07
N VAL A 6 -0.44 -15.84 -18.59
CA VAL A 6 0.75 -16.08 -19.45
C VAL A 6 0.48 -17.17 -20.48
N ASP A 7 -0.08 -18.29 -20.05
CA ASP A 7 -0.35 -19.45 -20.92
C ASP A 7 -1.43 -19.15 -21.98
N ASN A 8 -2.34 -18.20 -21.74
CA ASN A 8 -3.44 -17.84 -22.65
C ASN A 8 -3.27 -16.46 -23.31
N ALA A 9 -2.13 -15.80 -23.14
CA ALA A 9 -1.88 -14.48 -23.71
C ALA A 9 -1.80 -14.55 -25.25
N LYS A 10 -2.65 -13.76 -25.94
CA LYS A 10 -2.75 -13.72 -27.40
C LYS A 10 -1.77 -12.74 -28.04
N HIS A 11 -1.46 -11.67 -27.36
CA HIS A 11 -0.76 -10.50 -27.92
C HIS A 11 0.57 -10.19 -27.22
N VAL A 12 0.86 -10.86 -26.11
CA VAL A 12 2.09 -10.65 -25.33
C VAL A 12 2.77 -11.99 -25.10
N LYS A 13 4.09 -12.03 -25.27
CA LYS A 13 4.93 -13.19 -24.99
C LYS A 13 6.08 -12.76 -24.07
N ILE A 14 6.41 -13.62 -23.12
CA ILE A 14 7.59 -13.42 -22.28
C ILE A 14 8.83 -13.86 -23.06
N ASN A 15 9.81 -12.96 -23.20
CA ASN A 15 11.13 -13.32 -23.67
C ASN A 15 11.99 -13.75 -22.47
N TYR A 16 12.07 -15.05 -22.24
CA TYR A 16 12.78 -15.63 -21.09
C TYR A 16 14.31 -15.39 -21.15
N GLU A 17 14.90 -15.31 -22.34
CA GLU A 17 16.32 -15.00 -22.49
C GLU A 17 16.62 -13.60 -21.97
N LYS A 18 15.86 -12.60 -22.44
CA LYS A 18 16.00 -11.23 -21.94
C LYS A 18 15.62 -11.06 -20.47
N ALA A 19 14.66 -11.85 -19.97
CA ALA A 19 14.32 -11.84 -18.55
C ALA A 19 15.51 -12.34 -17.70
N ASN A 20 16.20 -13.39 -18.13
CA ASN A 20 17.39 -13.91 -17.44
C ASN A 20 18.54 -12.91 -17.49
N GLU A 21 18.81 -12.28 -18.65
CA GLU A 21 19.81 -11.21 -18.77
C GLU A 21 19.53 -10.06 -17.78
N LEU A 22 18.25 -9.64 -17.65
CA LEU A 22 17.86 -8.61 -16.69
C LEU A 22 18.06 -9.06 -15.24
N ILE A 23 17.74 -10.31 -14.91
CA ILE A 23 17.98 -10.88 -13.57
C ILE A 23 19.47 -10.83 -13.25
N ASP A 24 20.34 -11.26 -14.17
CA ASP A 24 21.80 -11.24 -14.00
C ASP A 24 22.34 -9.82 -13.83
N GLU A 25 21.70 -8.83 -14.45
CA GLU A 25 22.03 -7.42 -14.21
C GLU A 25 21.56 -6.93 -12.83
N LEU A 26 20.32 -7.25 -12.45
CA LEU A 26 19.76 -6.81 -11.16
C LEU A 26 20.53 -7.40 -9.97
N LEU A 27 21.03 -8.63 -10.08
CA LEU A 27 21.84 -9.27 -9.05
C LEU A 27 23.20 -8.57 -8.78
N LYS A 28 23.64 -7.67 -9.67
CA LYS A 28 24.85 -6.87 -9.48
C LYS A 28 24.65 -5.66 -8.58
N PHE A 29 23.40 -5.28 -8.30
CA PHE A 29 23.06 -4.14 -7.45
C PHE A 29 22.86 -4.59 -6.00
N ASP A 30 23.28 -3.74 -5.07
CA ASP A 30 22.97 -3.94 -3.65
C ASP A 30 21.46 -3.90 -3.42
N ASN A 31 20.98 -4.83 -2.63
CA ASN A 31 19.55 -4.87 -2.26
C ASN A 31 19.25 -3.74 -1.26
N VAL A 32 18.92 -2.58 -1.78
CA VAL A 32 18.55 -1.42 -0.98
C VAL A 32 17.04 -1.24 -1.05
N HIS A 33 16.37 -1.45 0.09
CA HIS A 33 14.93 -1.24 0.19
C HIS A 33 14.56 0.20 -0.19
N TYR A 34 13.52 0.40 -0.99
CA TYR A 34 13.15 1.72 -1.51
C TYR A 34 12.88 2.76 -0.40
N LEU A 35 12.35 2.33 0.74
CA LEU A 35 12.15 3.17 1.92
C LEU A 35 13.47 3.78 2.44
N THR A 36 14.64 3.17 2.14
CA THR A 36 15.94 3.73 2.53
C THR A 36 16.31 5.00 1.77
N LYS A 37 15.63 5.27 0.67
CA LYS A 37 15.85 6.47 -0.17
C LYS A 37 14.83 7.57 0.09
N VAL A 38 13.87 7.33 0.98
CA VAL A 38 12.86 8.34 1.30
C VAL A 38 13.45 9.31 2.31
N PRO A 39 13.34 10.62 2.10
CA PRO A 39 13.97 11.63 2.97
C PRO A 39 13.28 11.79 4.34
N TYR A 40 12.42 10.86 4.71
CA TYR A 40 11.63 10.90 5.94
C TYR A 40 12.13 9.87 6.94
N ALA A 41 12.04 10.24 8.21
CA ALA A 41 12.50 9.43 9.33
C ALA A 41 11.61 8.19 9.60
N VAL A 42 11.07 7.55 8.55
CA VAL A 42 10.36 6.26 8.68
C VAL A 42 11.23 5.25 9.44
N TYR A 43 12.55 5.35 9.32
CA TYR A 43 13.52 4.54 10.09
C TYR A 43 13.51 4.79 11.59
N ASN A 44 13.02 5.94 12.05
CA ASN A 44 12.93 6.26 13.46
C ASN A 44 11.64 5.74 14.09
N MET A 45 10.72 5.22 13.29
CA MET A 45 9.53 4.54 13.79
C MET A 45 9.90 3.16 14.31
N SER A 46 9.19 2.70 15.33
CA SER A 46 9.31 1.31 15.78
C SER A 46 8.83 0.33 14.70
N THR A 47 9.27 -0.93 14.74
CA THR A 47 8.76 -1.96 13.82
C THR A 47 7.23 -2.08 13.89
N LYS A 48 6.67 -1.97 15.10
CA LYS A 48 5.22 -1.93 15.32
C LYS A 48 4.56 -0.82 14.48
N ASP A 49 5.08 0.40 14.60
CA ASP A 49 4.48 1.56 13.94
C ASP A 49 4.66 1.51 12.43
N ILE A 50 5.83 1.02 11.95
CA ILE A 50 6.07 0.82 10.51
C ILE A 50 5.07 -0.16 9.92
N ILE A 51 4.83 -1.31 10.55
CA ILE A 51 3.90 -2.32 10.01
C ILE A 51 2.46 -1.80 10.00
N ASN A 52 2.02 -1.14 11.06
CA ASN A 52 0.70 -0.52 11.11
C ASN A 52 0.53 0.60 10.07
N PHE A 53 1.57 1.42 9.90
CA PHE A 53 1.63 2.46 8.85
C PHE A 53 1.56 1.87 7.44
N LEU A 54 2.36 0.82 7.15
CA LEU A 54 2.41 0.19 5.83
C LEU A 54 1.07 -0.45 5.45
N LEU A 55 0.35 -1.05 6.41
CA LEU A 55 -0.99 -1.60 6.15
C LEU A 55 -1.92 -0.54 5.53
N ILE A 56 -1.92 0.68 6.05
CA ILE A 56 -2.74 1.78 5.52
C ILE A 56 -2.13 2.31 4.22
N TYR A 57 -0.83 2.60 4.20
CA TYR A 57 -0.15 3.17 3.04
C TYR A 57 -0.31 2.28 1.80
N ASP A 58 0.05 1.01 1.89
CA ASP A 58 0.02 0.08 0.76
C ASP A 58 -1.42 -0.20 0.29
N SER A 59 -2.41 -0.16 1.20
CA SER A 59 -3.82 -0.35 0.82
C SER A 59 -4.33 0.70 -0.16
N ILE A 60 -3.73 1.87 -0.19
CA ILE A 60 -4.13 3.01 -1.01
C ILE A 60 -3.04 3.53 -1.95
N ASP A 61 -1.91 2.80 -2.09
CA ASP A 61 -0.82 3.15 -3.02
C ASP A 61 -1.15 2.69 -4.45
N PHE A 62 -2.14 3.34 -5.07
CA PHE A 62 -2.58 3.02 -6.44
C PHE A 62 -3.08 4.25 -7.20
N SER A 63 -3.05 4.19 -8.54
CA SER A 63 -3.77 5.10 -9.47
C SER A 63 -3.58 6.60 -9.20
N PHE A 64 -2.36 7.09 -9.36
CA PHE A 64 -2.04 8.53 -9.25
C PHE A 64 -2.13 9.29 -10.59
N TRP A 65 -2.72 8.65 -11.61
CA TRP A 65 -2.81 9.18 -12.96
C TRP A 65 -3.73 10.40 -13.02
N GLY A 66 -3.30 11.45 -13.71
CA GLY A 66 -4.11 12.64 -13.90
C GLY A 66 -3.34 13.74 -14.64
N ASN A 67 -4.10 14.71 -15.19
CA ASN A 67 -3.56 15.94 -15.72
C ASN A 67 -4.51 17.09 -15.30
N PRO A 68 -4.09 17.99 -14.39
CA PRO A 68 -2.78 17.99 -13.73
C PRO A 68 -2.60 16.77 -12.79
N LYS A 69 -1.34 16.43 -12.46
CA LYS A 69 -1.02 15.46 -11.43
C LYS A 69 -1.36 16.01 -10.04
N TRP A 70 -1.78 15.14 -9.14
CA TRP A 70 -1.85 15.46 -7.72
C TRP A 70 -0.44 15.60 -7.15
N THR A 71 -0.17 16.74 -6.50
CA THR A 71 1.10 17.04 -5.85
C THR A 71 0.87 17.72 -4.51
N ILE A 72 1.82 17.53 -3.60
CA ILE A 72 1.88 18.26 -2.32
C ILE A 72 3.15 19.09 -2.26
N ASP A 73 3.09 20.27 -1.65
CA ASP A 73 4.28 21.08 -1.36
C ASP A 73 4.82 20.74 0.04
N THR A 74 6.11 20.43 0.10
CA THR A 74 6.81 20.16 1.34
C THR A 74 8.08 21.02 1.38
N ASN A 75 8.02 22.15 2.07
CA ASN A 75 9.14 23.08 2.21
C ASN A 75 9.74 23.52 0.84
N GLY A 76 8.87 23.85 -0.13
CA GLY A 76 9.27 24.29 -1.46
C GLY A 76 9.67 23.15 -2.41
N LYS A 77 9.44 21.90 -2.03
CA LYS A 77 9.58 20.73 -2.91
C LYS A 77 8.22 20.15 -3.22
N ASN A 78 7.90 20.06 -4.50
CA ASN A 78 6.71 19.36 -4.95
C ASN A 78 6.97 17.87 -5.02
N LEU A 79 6.19 17.09 -4.25
CA LEU A 79 6.16 15.63 -4.30
C LEU A 79 4.93 15.17 -5.06
N ASP A 80 5.00 14.06 -5.80
CA ASP A 80 3.87 13.45 -6.49
C ASP A 80 3.77 11.94 -6.22
N GLY A 81 2.65 11.34 -6.60
CA GLY A 81 2.44 9.89 -6.59
C GLY A 81 2.60 9.24 -5.21
N GLY A 82 3.17 8.04 -5.19
CA GLY A 82 3.39 7.27 -3.95
C GLY A 82 4.26 7.99 -2.93
N ILE A 83 5.22 8.80 -3.35
CA ILE A 83 6.08 9.58 -2.43
C ILE A 83 5.28 10.68 -1.72
N ALA A 84 4.38 11.35 -2.42
CA ALA A 84 3.48 12.33 -1.81
C ALA A 84 2.53 11.65 -0.81
N LEU A 85 1.95 10.51 -1.18
CA LEU A 85 1.10 9.71 -0.31
C LEU A 85 1.85 9.25 0.93
N LEU A 86 3.06 8.73 0.76
CA LEU A 86 3.92 8.29 1.86
C LEU A 86 4.17 9.42 2.86
N HIS A 87 4.43 10.64 2.38
CA HIS A 87 4.59 11.81 3.24
C HIS A 87 3.33 12.12 4.05
N CYS A 88 2.17 12.12 3.41
CA CYS A 88 0.89 12.36 4.09
C CYS A 88 0.63 11.32 5.19
N MET A 89 0.81 10.04 4.87
CA MET A 89 0.59 8.95 5.81
C MET A 89 1.64 8.94 6.93
N PHE A 90 2.91 9.23 6.61
CA PHE A 90 3.94 9.37 7.63
C PHE A 90 3.58 10.46 8.65
N ASN A 91 3.13 11.63 8.20
CA ASN A 91 2.73 12.71 9.10
C ASN A 91 1.54 12.33 10.00
N LEU A 92 0.67 11.44 9.53
CA LEU A 92 -0.46 10.95 10.32
C LEU A 92 -0.03 10.02 11.45
N PHE A 93 0.98 9.17 11.22
CA PHE A 93 1.45 8.16 12.16
C PHE A 93 2.62 8.62 13.03
N ASN A 94 3.45 9.55 12.57
CA ASN A 94 4.71 9.91 13.22
C ASN A 94 4.51 10.46 14.63
N GLY A 95 5.10 9.75 15.61
CA GLY A 95 5.05 10.13 17.02
C GLY A 95 3.70 9.89 17.70
N ARG A 96 2.79 9.12 17.08
CA ARG A 96 1.46 8.80 17.60
C ARG A 96 1.33 7.30 17.86
N ASP A 97 0.50 6.94 18.83
CA ASP A 97 0.12 5.54 19.05
C ASP A 97 -0.75 5.04 17.89
N SER A 98 -0.44 3.86 17.37
CA SER A 98 -1.18 3.27 16.24
C SER A 98 -2.66 3.02 16.55
N VAL A 99 -3.00 2.69 17.80
CA VAL A 99 -4.39 2.48 18.23
C VAL A 99 -5.19 3.76 18.06
N GLU A 100 -4.65 4.91 18.54
CA GLU A 100 -5.29 6.22 18.39
C GLU A 100 -5.45 6.60 16.91
N VAL A 101 -4.46 6.26 16.06
CA VAL A 101 -4.54 6.52 14.62
C VAL A 101 -5.63 5.69 13.98
N PHE A 102 -5.75 4.39 14.29
CA PHE A 102 -6.83 3.56 13.75
C PHE A 102 -8.21 3.99 14.26
N GLU A 103 -8.35 4.40 15.51
CA GLU A 103 -9.61 4.98 16.01
C GLU A 103 -9.98 6.26 15.26
N GLN A 104 -9.02 7.15 15.01
CA GLN A 104 -9.25 8.35 14.21
C GLN A 104 -9.66 8.00 12.78
N LEU A 105 -8.93 7.08 12.12
CA LEU A 105 -9.19 6.68 10.73
C LEU A 105 -10.59 6.05 10.56
N GLU A 106 -11.06 5.27 11.53
CA GLU A 106 -12.40 4.68 11.50
C GLU A 106 -13.50 5.74 11.57
N ASN A 107 -13.31 6.74 12.43
CA ASN A 107 -14.36 7.72 12.76
C ASN A 107 -14.29 9.02 11.96
N MET A 108 -13.25 9.20 11.12
CA MET A 108 -13.09 10.44 10.36
C MET A 108 -14.12 10.58 9.24
N THR A 109 -14.44 11.81 8.92
CA THR A 109 -15.25 12.18 7.76
C THR A 109 -14.41 12.19 6.47
N LEU A 110 -15.08 12.17 5.32
CA LEU A 110 -14.41 12.34 4.03
C LEU A 110 -13.64 13.67 3.92
N GLU A 111 -14.19 14.74 4.50
CA GLU A 111 -13.55 16.06 4.47
C GLU A 111 -12.27 16.08 5.31
N GLU A 112 -12.26 15.43 6.48
CA GLU A 112 -11.04 15.28 7.30
C GLU A 112 -9.98 14.45 6.58
N PHE A 113 -10.38 13.36 5.92
CA PHE A 113 -9.46 12.56 5.12
C PHE A 113 -8.89 13.35 3.94
N LYS A 114 -9.72 14.17 3.29
CA LYS A 114 -9.29 15.08 2.22
C LYS A 114 -8.24 16.08 2.72
N GLU A 115 -8.38 16.64 3.92
CA GLU A 115 -7.37 17.53 4.48
C GLU A 115 -6.03 16.83 4.75
N ILE A 116 -6.02 15.55 5.16
CA ILE A 116 -4.79 14.76 5.29
C ILE A 116 -4.06 14.63 3.95
N LEU A 117 -4.81 14.45 2.86
CA LEU A 117 -4.27 14.27 1.50
C LEU A 117 -4.30 15.55 0.67
N LYS A 118 -4.33 16.71 1.35
CA LYS A 118 -4.46 18.00 0.69
C LYS A 118 -3.28 18.31 -0.22
N GLY A 119 -3.57 18.55 -1.49
CA GLY A 119 -2.62 18.92 -2.51
C GLY A 119 -3.13 20.05 -3.40
N ASN A 120 -2.49 20.22 -4.56
CA ASN A 120 -2.90 21.19 -5.58
C ASN A 120 -4.30 20.89 -6.17
N ILE A 121 -4.70 19.63 -6.19
CA ILE A 121 -6.01 19.11 -6.54
C ILE A 121 -6.37 17.98 -5.58
N ASP A 122 -7.61 17.48 -5.63
CA ASP A 122 -7.97 16.25 -4.94
C ASP A 122 -7.19 15.07 -5.51
N ILE A 123 -6.68 14.19 -4.63
CA ILE A 123 -6.03 12.96 -5.07
C ILE A 123 -7.00 12.11 -5.89
N PRO A 124 -6.56 11.51 -7.02
CA PRO A 124 -7.42 10.61 -7.79
C PRO A 124 -8.05 9.52 -6.92
N LEU A 125 -9.32 9.22 -7.16
CA LEU A 125 -10.08 8.20 -6.41
C LEU A 125 -10.14 8.46 -4.89
N LEU A 126 -10.23 9.73 -4.47
CA LEU A 126 -10.27 10.14 -3.06
C LEU A 126 -11.34 9.36 -2.26
N LYS A 127 -12.56 9.25 -2.79
CA LYS A 127 -13.66 8.54 -2.11
C LYS A 127 -13.39 7.04 -1.96
N GLU A 128 -12.72 6.44 -2.93
CA GLU A 128 -12.35 5.02 -2.87
C GLU A 128 -11.28 4.79 -1.81
N ARG A 129 -10.23 5.63 -1.79
CA ARG A 129 -9.19 5.59 -0.75
C ARG A 129 -9.79 5.78 0.64
N TYR A 130 -10.69 6.72 0.81
CA TYR A 130 -11.42 6.95 2.06
C TYR A 130 -12.14 5.69 2.54
N ARG A 131 -12.91 5.03 1.66
CA ARG A 131 -13.64 3.79 2.01
C ARG A 131 -12.68 2.66 2.41
N ILE A 132 -11.56 2.53 1.69
CA ILE A 132 -10.54 1.51 1.99
C ILE A 132 -9.96 1.76 3.37
N VAL A 133 -9.49 2.97 3.64
CA VAL A 133 -8.82 3.31 4.90
C VAL A 133 -9.75 3.17 6.10
N THR A 134 -10.97 3.72 6.02
CA THR A 134 -11.96 3.59 7.10
C THR A 134 -12.39 2.15 7.31
N GLY A 135 -12.54 1.37 6.22
CA GLY A 135 -12.87 -0.05 6.29
C GLY A 135 -11.77 -0.89 6.93
N ILE A 136 -10.51 -0.64 6.60
CA ILE A 136 -9.36 -1.31 7.24
C ILE A 136 -9.28 -0.93 8.71
N ALA A 137 -9.36 0.35 9.04
CA ALA A 137 -9.30 0.84 10.41
C ALA A 137 -10.37 0.18 11.29
N LYS A 138 -11.60 0.10 10.79
CA LYS A 138 -12.69 -0.61 11.46
C LYS A 138 -12.35 -2.07 11.76
N ILE A 139 -11.84 -2.81 10.76
CA ILE A 139 -11.48 -4.22 10.93
C ILE A 139 -10.36 -4.38 11.96
N VAL A 140 -9.34 -3.50 11.91
CA VAL A 140 -8.23 -3.52 12.86
C VAL A 140 -8.73 -3.24 14.27
N ASN A 141 -9.63 -2.27 14.47
CA ASN A 141 -10.20 -1.98 15.78
C ASN A 141 -11.08 -3.14 16.30
N GLU A 142 -11.98 -3.65 15.47
CA GLU A 142 -12.94 -4.69 15.89
C GLU A 142 -12.31 -6.07 16.13
N LYS A 143 -11.28 -6.44 15.33
CA LYS A 143 -10.74 -7.80 15.32
C LYS A 143 -9.32 -7.92 15.85
N MET A 144 -8.57 -6.82 15.88
CA MET A 144 -7.13 -6.82 16.14
C MET A 144 -6.74 -5.85 17.28
N ASN A 145 -7.70 -5.43 18.08
CA ASN A 145 -7.50 -4.51 19.22
C ASN A 145 -6.75 -3.21 18.84
N GLY A 146 -7.02 -2.67 17.66
CA GLY A 146 -6.37 -1.46 17.15
C GLY A 146 -4.90 -1.65 16.75
N ASN A 147 -4.41 -2.89 16.61
CA ASN A 147 -2.99 -3.14 16.36
C ASN A 147 -2.75 -4.36 15.46
N PHE A 148 -2.58 -4.11 14.17
CA PHE A 148 -2.31 -5.17 13.19
C PHE A 148 -0.99 -5.89 13.45
N TYR A 149 0.07 -5.17 13.81
CA TYR A 149 1.38 -5.75 14.11
C TYR A 149 1.30 -6.79 15.23
N GLU A 150 0.69 -6.45 16.38
CA GLU A 150 0.53 -7.40 17.48
C GLU A 150 -0.34 -8.60 17.09
N TYR A 151 -1.34 -8.39 16.26
CA TYR A 151 -2.20 -9.46 15.78
C TYR A 151 -1.42 -10.49 14.94
N ILE A 152 -0.55 -10.03 14.03
CA ILE A 152 0.22 -10.94 13.16
C ILE A 152 1.42 -11.59 13.86
N GLN A 153 1.88 -11.06 15.00
CA GLN A 153 3.01 -11.63 15.74
C GLN A 153 2.75 -13.05 16.27
N SER A 154 1.50 -13.46 16.41
CA SER A 154 1.16 -14.83 16.80
C SER A 154 1.24 -15.83 15.62
N MET A 155 1.48 -15.37 14.40
CA MET A 155 1.58 -16.19 13.20
C MET A 155 3.00 -16.71 13.01
N ASN A 156 3.12 -17.95 12.53
CA ASN A 156 4.41 -18.65 12.44
C ASN A 156 5.03 -18.59 11.05
N THR A 157 4.27 -18.21 10.02
CA THR A 157 4.71 -18.21 8.63
C THR A 157 4.21 -16.99 7.87
N ASP A 158 5.00 -16.57 6.88
CA ASP A 158 4.61 -15.50 5.94
C ASP A 158 3.29 -15.84 5.22
N GLN A 159 3.05 -17.12 4.97
CA GLN A 159 1.80 -17.56 4.32
C GLN A 159 0.57 -17.34 5.22
N GLU A 160 0.70 -17.50 6.53
CA GLU A 160 -0.38 -17.18 7.48
C GLU A 160 -0.66 -15.68 7.49
N ILE A 161 0.37 -14.83 7.52
CA ILE A 161 0.25 -13.38 7.43
C ILE A 161 -0.44 -12.99 6.12
N PHE A 162 0.06 -13.49 4.99
CA PHE A 162 -0.52 -13.22 3.67
C PHE A 162 -2.01 -13.60 3.57
N ASN A 163 -2.36 -14.81 4.04
CA ASN A 163 -3.74 -15.26 4.05
C ASN A 163 -4.63 -14.40 4.96
N THR A 164 -4.08 -13.93 6.08
CA THR A 164 -4.77 -13.03 7.01
C THR A 164 -5.07 -11.68 6.37
N ILE A 165 -4.12 -11.11 5.65
CA ILE A 165 -4.31 -9.86 4.90
C ILE A 165 -5.46 -10.04 3.89
N LEU A 166 -5.41 -11.07 3.07
CA LEU A 166 -6.42 -11.30 2.04
C LEU A 166 -7.81 -11.61 2.60
N SER A 167 -7.90 -12.35 3.71
CA SER A 167 -9.18 -12.74 4.29
C SER A 167 -9.89 -11.59 5.03
N ASN A 168 -9.14 -10.59 5.49
CA ASN A 168 -9.70 -9.46 6.20
C ASN A 168 -9.84 -8.20 5.34
N PHE A 169 -8.95 -7.99 4.37
CA PHE A 169 -8.87 -6.73 3.63
C PHE A 169 -9.03 -6.95 2.13
N SER A 170 -10.24 -6.83 1.62
CA SER A 170 -10.56 -7.06 0.19
C SER A 170 -9.81 -6.11 -0.77
N SER A 171 -9.35 -4.96 -0.29
CA SER A 171 -8.52 -4.02 -1.07
C SER A 171 -7.19 -4.63 -1.55
N PHE A 172 -6.72 -5.70 -0.90
CA PHE A 172 -5.48 -6.38 -1.26
C PHE A 172 -5.64 -7.54 -2.26
N GLU A 173 -6.86 -7.89 -2.67
CA GLU A 173 -7.09 -9.01 -3.61
C GLU A 173 -6.63 -8.71 -5.04
N ASP A 174 -6.72 -7.47 -5.49
CA ASP A 174 -6.32 -7.06 -6.85
C ASP A 174 -6.91 -7.94 -7.95
N THR A 175 -8.22 -8.04 -8.04
CA THR A 175 -8.88 -8.95 -8.98
C THR A 175 -9.18 -8.31 -10.34
N ARG A 176 -9.07 -9.13 -11.41
CA ARG A 176 -9.53 -8.79 -12.77
C ARG A 176 -10.07 -10.03 -13.45
N THR A 177 -10.95 -9.86 -14.42
CA THR A 177 -11.43 -10.97 -15.25
C THR A 177 -10.64 -11.00 -16.56
N TYR A 178 -10.08 -12.17 -16.88
CA TYR A 178 -9.40 -12.45 -18.15
C TYR A 178 -9.92 -13.76 -18.73
N GLU A 179 -10.38 -13.75 -20.00
CA GLU A 179 -10.98 -14.91 -20.69
C GLU A 179 -12.02 -15.65 -19.83
N GLY A 180 -12.93 -14.90 -19.20
CA GLY A 180 -14.00 -15.42 -18.34
C GLY A 180 -13.57 -15.96 -16.97
N LYS A 181 -12.29 -15.90 -16.63
CA LYS A 181 -11.73 -16.37 -15.35
C LYS A 181 -11.34 -15.18 -14.47
N VAL A 182 -11.70 -15.22 -13.19
CA VAL A 182 -11.20 -14.24 -12.20
C VAL A 182 -9.74 -14.53 -11.91
N ILE A 183 -8.92 -13.51 -12.06
CA ILE A 183 -7.47 -13.54 -11.79
C ILE A 183 -7.20 -12.69 -10.56
N TYR A 184 -6.42 -13.21 -9.63
CA TYR A 184 -5.97 -12.55 -8.41
C TYR A 184 -4.49 -12.21 -8.57
N PHE A 185 -4.16 -10.93 -8.49
CA PHE A 185 -2.77 -10.46 -8.63
C PHE A 185 -2.08 -10.30 -7.28
N TYR A 186 -2.82 -9.94 -6.24
CA TYR A 186 -2.31 -9.76 -4.86
C TYR A 186 -1.13 -8.78 -4.75
N LYS A 187 -1.06 -7.81 -5.66
CA LYS A 187 0.09 -6.93 -5.79
C LYS A 187 0.40 -6.18 -4.49
N LEU A 188 -0.59 -5.54 -3.90
CA LEU A 188 -0.40 -4.75 -2.68
C LEU A 188 -0.08 -5.64 -1.47
N ALA A 189 -0.71 -6.81 -1.36
CA ALA A 189 -0.41 -7.78 -0.30
C ALA A 189 1.02 -8.34 -0.36
N GLN A 190 1.67 -8.26 -1.51
CA GLN A 190 3.07 -8.66 -1.68
C GLN A 190 4.06 -7.55 -1.33
N LEU A 191 3.60 -6.30 -1.25
CA LEU A 191 4.41 -5.16 -0.86
C LEU A 191 4.46 -4.99 0.67
N LEU A 192 3.36 -5.27 1.35
CA LEU A 192 3.23 -5.24 2.80
C LEU A 192 4.04 -6.37 3.45
#